data_aeaaf34061eddb32e9905515caf76083
#
_entry.id   aeaaf34061eddb32e9905515caf76083
#
_cell.length_a   1.000
_cell.length_b   1.000
_cell.length_c   1.000
_cell.angle_alpha   90.00
_cell.angle_beta   90.00
_cell.angle_gamma   90.00
#
_symmetry.space_group_name_H-M   'P 1'
#
loop_
_entity.id
_entity.type
_entity.pdbx_description
1 polymer ?
#
loop_
_entity_poly.entity_id
_entity_poly.type
_entity_poly.pdbx_seq_one_letter_code
_entity_poly.pdbx_strand_id
1 'polypeptide(L)'
;MLDIKKIRKDPEFFKQKLATRGVKAEEIDEVLALDQKRRDLLQQTETMKAQRNAASKKIGEAKRNGESADEAIKETRELGDKIKELDQKVQANDEQLHDKMAHLPNIPHDGVPVSLTEEGSVELRKVGKIRDFDFEPKHHWDVGENLGILDFDRARKVSGARFVYYLGLGAQLERAVYNFMLDEHMKDGYTEVLPPYIVNAASMYGTGQFPKFKEGVYQVNGEDMTLIPTAEVPLTNYYRGDVIPAEELPVYVTALTPCFRSEAGAAGRDTREIGRAHV
;
A
#
# COMPACT_ATOMS: atom_id res chain seq x y z
N MET A 1 4.73 -0.83 6.48
CA MET A 1 6.05 -0.13 6.44
C MET A 1 6.87 -0.53 7.67
N LEU A 2 8.18 -0.74 7.50
CA LEU A 2 9.09 -1.04 8.62
C LEU A 2 9.22 0.14 9.57
N ASP A 3 9.53 -0.14 10.85
CA ASP A 3 9.77 0.92 11.84
C ASP A 3 11.23 1.39 11.78
N ILE A 4 11.46 2.65 11.39
CA ILE A 4 12.79 3.27 11.31
C ILE A 4 13.55 3.23 12.65
N LYS A 5 12.84 3.27 13.79
CA LYS A 5 13.49 3.17 15.10
C LYS A 5 14.09 1.79 15.33
N LYS A 6 13.43 0.74 14.81
CA LYS A 6 13.95 -0.64 14.87
C LYS A 6 15.15 -0.80 13.94
N ILE A 7 15.07 -0.27 12.70
CA ILE A 7 16.20 -0.29 11.75
C ILE A 7 17.44 0.39 12.36
N ARG A 8 17.25 1.56 12.95
CA ARG A 8 18.34 2.30 13.62
C ARG A 8 18.96 1.55 14.81
N LYS A 9 18.14 0.78 15.55
CA LYS A 9 18.60 0.03 16.72
C LYS A 9 19.47 -1.16 16.32
N ASP A 10 19.17 -1.83 15.23
CA ASP A 10 19.89 -3.01 14.74
C ASP A 10 19.99 -3.01 13.20
N PRO A 11 20.83 -2.15 12.61
CA PRO A 11 20.95 -2.04 11.16
C PRO A 11 21.38 -3.34 10.48
N GLU A 12 22.32 -4.07 11.10
CA GLU A 12 22.90 -5.28 10.52
C GLU A 12 21.86 -6.40 10.42
N PHE A 13 21.00 -6.55 11.41
CA PHE A 13 19.88 -7.48 11.33
C PHE A 13 18.96 -7.15 10.12
N PHE A 14 18.61 -5.88 9.93
CA PHE A 14 17.76 -5.48 8.82
C PHE A 14 18.46 -5.65 7.47
N LYS A 15 19.74 -5.31 7.34
CA LYS A 15 20.53 -5.56 6.13
C LYS A 15 20.55 -7.03 5.78
N GLN A 16 20.84 -7.92 6.74
CA GLN A 16 20.89 -9.35 6.54
C GLN A 16 19.52 -9.93 6.13
N LYS A 17 18.45 -9.58 6.85
CA LYS A 17 17.11 -10.08 6.57
C LYS A 17 16.55 -9.58 5.24
N LEU A 18 16.76 -8.31 4.91
CA LEU A 18 16.26 -7.72 3.66
C LEU A 18 17.09 -8.12 2.44
N ALA A 19 18.36 -8.48 2.62
CA ALA A 19 19.17 -9.07 1.54
C ALA A 19 18.54 -10.36 0.98
N THR A 20 17.84 -11.14 1.81
CA THR A 20 17.09 -12.32 1.34
C THR A 20 15.95 -11.98 0.38
N ARG A 21 15.59 -10.72 0.28
CA ARG A 21 14.56 -10.15 -0.62
C ARG A 21 15.15 -9.24 -1.69
N GLY A 22 16.46 -9.31 -1.89
CA GLY A 22 17.16 -8.56 -2.93
C GLY A 22 17.45 -7.08 -2.60
N VAL A 23 17.20 -6.63 -1.36
CA VAL A 23 17.54 -5.27 -0.92
C VAL A 23 19.05 -5.19 -0.66
N LYS A 24 19.70 -4.19 -1.21
CA LYS A 24 21.14 -3.95 -1.00
C LYS A 24 21.39 -3.27 0.34
N ALA A 25 22.55 -3.53 0.94
CA ALA A 25 22.92 -2.93 2.22
C ALA A 25 22.95 -1.40 2.15
N GLU A 26 23.40 -0.85 1.01
CA GLU A 26 23.48 0.58 0.75
C GLU A 26 22.11 1.28 0.83
N GLU A 27 21.02 0.60 0.45
CA GLU A 27 19.66 1.15 0.56
C GLU A 27 19.25 1.38 2.03
N ILE A 28 19.68 0.49 2.93
CA ILE A 28 19.46 0.67 4.37
C ILE A 28 20.34 1.79 4.92
N ASP A 29 21.59 1.90 4.44
CA ASP A 29 22.48 2.99 4.85
C ASP A 29 21.95 4.37 4.40
N GLU A 30 21.37 4.46 3.19
CA GLU A 30 20.69 5.68 2.72
C GLU A 30 19.51 6.06 3.61
N VAL A 31 18.67 5.11 3.99
CA VAL A 31 17.55 5.33 4.91
C VAL A 31 18.04 5.84 6.26
N LEU A 32 19.09 5.24 6.81
CA LEU A 32 19.68 5.66 8.08
C LEU A 32 20.31 7.06 8.00
N ALA A 33 20.93 7.40 6.87
CA ALA A 33 21.48 8.74 6.64
C ALA A 33 20.37 9.81 6.58
N LEU A 34 19.24 9.51 5.92
CA LEU A 34 18.08 10.39 5.89
C LEU A 34 17.44 10.54 7.28
N ASP A 35 17.35 9.47 8.06
CA ASP A 35 16.86 9.54 9.46
C ASP A 35 17.78 10.36 10.34
N GLN A 36 19.09 10.23 10.21
CA GLN A 36 20.04 11.05 10.94
C GLN A 36 19.89 12.53 10.58
N LYS A 37 19.88 12.84 9.28
CA LYS A 37 19.68 14.20 8.78
C LYS A 37 18.36 14.83 9.27
N ARG A 38 17.29 14.04 9.30
CA ARG A 38 16.00 14.45 9.87
C ARG A 38 16.12 14.89 11.31
N ARG A 39 16.77 14.09 12.14
CA ARG A 39 16.95 14.38 13.57
C ARG A 39 17.79 15.64 13.78
N ASP A 40 18.85 15.80 13.00
CA ASP A 40 19.71 16.98 13.09
C ASP A 40 18.97 18.26 12.69
N LEU A 41 18.18 18.21 11.61
CA LEU A 41 17.35 19.34 11.17
C LEU A 41 16.26 19.68 12.20
N LEU A 42 15.60 18.69 12.77
CA LEU A 42 14.60 18.91 13.83
C LEU A 42 15.22 19.55 15.07
N GLN A 43 16.37 19.07 15.52
CA GLN A 43 17.09 19.64 16.65
C GLN A 43 17.50 21.11 16.40
N GLN A 44 17.98 21.44 15.21
CA GLN A 44 18.29 22.81 14.81
C GLN A 44 17.03 23.69 14.83
N THR A 45 15.93 23.17 14.26
CA THR A 45 14.66 23.89 14.21
C THR A 45 14.11 24.17 15.62
N GLU A 46 14.13 23.18 16.50
CA GLU A 46 13.70 23.33 17.89
C GLU A 46 14.56 24.35 18.66
N THR A 47 15.88 24.32 18.47
CA THR A 47 16.79 25.28 19.07
C THR A 47 16.46 26.70 18.61
N MET A 48 16.26 26.91 17.30
CA MET A 48 15.92 28.24 16.77
C MET A 48 14.51 28.69 17.20
N LYS A 49 13.55 27.79 17.30
CA LYS A 49 12.21 28.11 17.85
C LYS A 49 12.30 28.54 19.32
N ALA A 50 13.13 27.89 20.12
CA ALA A 50 13.39 28.28 21.51
C ALA A 50 14.07 29.68 21.61
N GLN A 51 15.07 29.95 20.76
CA GLN A 51 15.73 31.28 20.68
C GLN A 51 14.74 32.37 20.28
N ARG A 52 13.91 32.14 19.25
CA ARG A 52 12.88 33.08 18.81
C ARG A 52 11.86 33.36 19.94
N ASN A 53 11.44 32.34 20.67
CA ASN A 53 10.51 32.52 21.80
C ASN A 53 11.13 33.34 22.92
N ALA A 54 12.44 33.13 23.24
CA ALA A 54 13.18 33.91 24.21
C ALA A 54 13.36 35.38 23.76
N ALA A 55 13.68 35.61 22.48
CA ALA A 55 13.78 36.96 21.92
C ALA A 55 12.39 37.66 21.92
N SER A 56 11.32 36.97 21.59
CA SER A 56 9.97 37.53 21.66
C SER A 56 9.55 37.94 23.07
N LYS A 57 9.96 37.18 24.09
CA LYS A 57 9.74 37.53 25.50
C LYS A 57 10.50 38.81 25.89
N LYS A 58 11.75 38.93 25.47
CA LYS A 58 12.54 40.16 25.69
C LYS A 58 11.93 41.40 25.04
N ILE A 59 11.39 41.28 23.82
CA ILE A 59 10.65 42.34 23.14
C ILE A 59 9.47 42.79 23.99
N GLY A 60 8.70 41.84 24.56
CA GLY A 60 7.55 42.14 25.41
C GLY A 60 7.94 42.84 26.70
N GLU A 61 9.09 42.50 27.28
CA GLU A 61 9.63 43.13 28.49
C GLU A 61 10.14 44.55 28.19
N ALA A 62 10.95 44.74 27.13
CA ALA A 62 11.45 46.05 26.70
C ALA A 62 10.30 47.04 26.40
N LYS A 63 9.26 46.59 25.67
CA LYS A 63 8.07 47.42 25.40
C LYS A 63 7.33 47.84 26.67
N ARG A 64 7.24 46.96 27.67
CA ARG A 64 6.62 47.31 28.96
C ARG A 64 7.44 48.33 29.75
N ASN A 65 8.77 48.30 29.59
CA ASN A 65 9.69 49.23 30.27
C ASN A 65 9.86 50.53 29.50
N GLY A 66 9.27 50.71 28.32
CA GLY A 66 9.47 51.89 27.48
C GLY A 66 10.82 51.95 26.76
N GLU A 67 11.52 50.82 26.65
CA GLU A 67 12.82 50.70 25.99
C GLU A 67 12.64 50.34 24.51
N SER A 68 13.64 50.74 23.64
CA SER A 68 13.66 50.32 22.24
C SER A 68 13.84 48.82 22.12
N ALA A 69 13.05 48.19 21.27
CA ALA A 69 13.10 46.76 20.98
C ALA A 69 13.50 46.48 19.52
N ASP A 70 13.96 47.49 18.76
CA ASP A 70 14.15 47.38 17.32
C ASP A 70 15.14 46.29 16.90
N GLU A 71 16.24 46.16 17.62
CA GLU A 71 17.26 45.14 17.37
C GLU A 71 16.74 43.72 17.65
N ALA A 72 16.00 43.53 18.74
CA ALA A 72 15.38 42.26 19.09
C ALA A 72 14.24 41.90 18.11
N ILE A 73 13.53 42.86 17.57
CA ILE A 73 12.51 42.63 16.51
C ILE A 73 13.18 42.16 15.22
N LYS A 74 14.32 42.78 14.83
CA LYS A 74 15.09 42.38 13.65
C LYS A 74 15.61 40.95 13.81
N GLU A 75 16.23 40.65 14.94
CA GLU A 75 16.72 39.29 15.28
C GLU A 75 15.59 38.24 15.22
N THR A 76 14.42 38.55 15.80
CA THR A 76 13.28 37.66 15.80
C THR A 76 12.75 37.38 14.38
N ARG A 77 12.82 38.38 13.50
CA ARG A 77 12.43 38.25 12.09
C ARG A 77 13.43 37.35 11.35
N GLU A 78 14.72 37.57 11.51
CA GLU A 78 15.79 36.73 10.90
C GLU A 78 15.69 35.26 11.37
N LEU A 79 15.42 35.05 12.68
CA LEU A 79 15.18 33.72 13.21
C LEU A 79 13.90 33.08 12.59
N GLY A 80 12.85 33.88 12.35
CA GLY A 80 11.65 33.42 11.69
C GLY A 80 11.90 32.92 10.26
N ASP A 81 12.69 33.66 9.48
CA ASP A 81 13.05 33.29 8.11
C ASP A 81 13.93 32.01 8.10
N LYS A 82 14.90 31.89 9.00
CA LYS A 82 15.73 30.68 9.15
C LYS A 82 14.92 29.46 9.57
N ILE A 83 13.96 29.61 10.48
CA ILE A 83 13.06 28.53 10.89
C ILE A 83 12.24 28.05 9.69
N LYS A 84 11.70 28.97 8.89
CA LYS A 84 10.92 28.63 7.68
C LYS A 84 11.76 27.83 6.68
N GLU A 85 13.02 28.24 6.48
CA GLU A 85 13.94 27.50 5.60
C GLU A 85 14.25 26.08 6.13
N LEU A 86 14.47 25.96 7.46
CA LEU A 86 14.67 24.66 8.08
C LEU A 86 13.43 23.77 8.02
N ASP A 87 12.24 24.31 8.28
CA ASP A 87 10.98 23.56 8.18
C ASP A 87 10.79 23.02 6.74
N GLN A 88 11.16 23.79 5.70
CA GLN A 88 11.17 23.31 4.31
C GLN A 88 12.18 22.17 4.09
N LYS A 89 13.38 22.28 4.66
CA LYS A 89 14.40 21.21 4.58
C LYS A 89 13.95 19.94 5.31
N VAL A 90 13.28 20.08 6.46
CA VAL A 90 12.67 18.95 7.19
C VAL A 90 11.64 18.28 6.33
N GLN A 91 10.69 19.04 5.75
CA GLN A 91 9.64 18.50 4.90
C GLN A 91 10.23 17.73 3.70
N ALA A 92 11.15 18.32 2.95
CA ALA A 92 11.77 17.66 1.81
C ALA A 92 12.53 16.38 2.20
N ASN A 93 13.18 16.38 3.37
CA ASN A 93 13.85 15.18 3.88
C ASN A 93 12.85 14.11 4.35
N ASP A 94 11.74 14.50 4.96
CA ASP A 94 10.66 13.58 5.37
C ASP A 94 10.01 12.91 4.16
N GLU A 95 9.78 13.64 3.07
CA GLU A 95 9.27 13.09 1.81
C GLU A 95 10.24 12.03 1.23
N GLN A 96 11.54 12.33 1.20
CA GLN A 96 12.57 11.38 0.73
C GLN A 96 12.65 10.14 1.63
N LEU A 97 12.66 10.32 2.95
CA LEU A 97 12.70 9.22 3.90
C LEU A 97 11.45 8.33 3.78
N HIS A 98 10.28 8.96 3.67
CA HIS A 98 9.02 8.24 3.49
C HIS A 98 9.01 7.40 2.21
N ASP A 99 9.43 7.99 1.09
CA ASP A 99 9.52 7.29 -0.19
C ASP A 99 10.46 6.08 -0.12
N LYS A 100 11.68 6.26 0.38
CA LYS A 100 12.64 5.16 0.56
C LYS A 100 12.08 4.05 1.46
N MET A 101 11.48 4.41 2.59
CA MET A 101 10.88 3.46 3.52
C MET A 101 9.68 2.71 2.91
N ALA A 102 8.89 3.36 2.07
CA ALA A 102 7.74 2.76 1.41
C ALA A 102 8.12 1.69 0.36
N HIS A 103 9.32 1.79 -0.21
CA HIS A 103 9.86 0.80 -1.15
C HIS A 103 10.47 -0.42 -0.47
N LEU A 104 10.85 -0.34 0.82
CA LEU A 104 11.41 -1.48 1.53
C LEU A 104 10.35 -2.57 1.75
N PRO A 105 10.64 -3.82 1.39
CA PRO A 105 9.74 -4.94 1.67
C PRO A 105 9.73 -5.28 3.17
N ASN A 106 8.71 -6.01 3.61
CA ASN A 106 8.68 -6.54 4.97
C ASN A 106 9.71 -7.67 5.15
N ILE A 107 10.17 -7.86 6.40
CA ILE A 107 11.03 -8.97 6.77
C ILE A 107 10.26 -10.28 6.62
N PRO A 108 10.79 -11.28 5.90
CA PRO A 108 10.16 -12.60 5.81
C PRO A 108 10.26 -13.36 7.15
N HIS A 109 9.31 -14.26 7.38
CA HIS A 109 9.40 -15.22 8.48
C HIS A 109 10.57 -16.17 8.27
N ASP A 110 11.19 -16.64 9.34
CA ASP A 110 12.39 -17.50 9.28
C ASP A 110 12.18 -18.85 8.57
N GLY A 111 10.94 -19.34 8.54
CA GLY A 111 10.56 -20.55 7.81
C GLY A 111 10.38 -20.37 6.30
N VAL A 112 10.50 -19.14 5.77
CA VAL A 112 10.37 -18.89 4.33
C VAL A 112 11.69 -19.22 3.64
N PRO A 113 11.69 -20.06 2.57
CA PRO A 113 12.88 -20.34 1.80
C PRO A 113 13.50 -19.08 1.21
N VAL A 114 14.82 -18.97 1.23
CA VAL A 114 15.53 -17.85 0.62
C VAL A 114 15.65 -18.10 -0.87
N SER A 115 14.87 -17.37 -1.67
CA SER A 115 14.96 -17.39 -3.12
C SER A 115 14.40 -16.10 -3.69
N LEU A 116 14.97 -15.64 -4.82
CA LEU A 116 14.45 -14.50 -5.60
C LEU A 116 13.56 -14.94 -6.76
N THR A 117 13.41 -16.26 -6.96
CA THR A 117 12.61 -16.85 -8.04
C THR A 117 11.60 -17.86 -7.49
N GLU A 118 10.59 -18.18 -8.29
CA GLU A 118 9.57 -19.19 -7.96
C GLU A 118 10.13 -20.59 -7.80
N GLU A 119 11.30 -20.89 -8.39
CA GLU A 119 11.98 -22.19 -8.29
C GLU A 119 12.38 -22.53 -6.84
N GLY A 120 12.53 -21.52 -5.98
CA GLY A 120 12.78 -21.70 -4.56
C GLY A 120 11.56 -22.05 -3.72
N SER A 121 10.36 -22.13 -4.33
CA SER A 121 9.14 -22.51 -3.61
C SER A 121 9.18 -23.97 -3.19
N VAL A 122 8.85 -24.24 -1.92
CA VAL A 122 8.83 -25.58 -1.34
C VAL A 122 7.39 -26.00 -1.09
N GLU A 123 7.00 -27.15 -1.64
CA GLU A 123 5.71 -27.75 -1.36
C GLU A 123 5.61 -28.18 0.11
N LEU A 124 4.72 -27.60 0.89
CA LEU A 124 4.56 -27.91 2.31
C LEU A 124 3.77 -29.20 2.56
N ARG A 125 2.73 -29.44 1.78
CA ARG A 125 1.89 -30.64 1.90
C ARG A 125 1.04 -30.86 0.66
N LYS A 126 0.69 -32.14 0.42
CA LYS A 126 -0.36 -32.55 -0.52
C LYS A 126 -1.57 -33.05 0.26
N VAL A 127 -2.77 -32.64 -0.16
CA VAL A 127 -4.03 -33.08 0.44
C VAL A 127 -4.92 -33.64 -0.66
N GLY A 128 -5.43 -34.85 -0.47
CA GLY A 128 -6.23 -35.55 -1.45
C GLY A 128 -5.43 -36.22 -2.57
N LYS A 129 -6.13 -36.76 -3.54
CA LYS A 129 -5.55 -37.41 -4.71
C LYS A 129 -6.00 -36.66 -5.97
N ILE A 130 -5.04 -36.30 -6.82
CA ILE A 130 -5.34 -35.76 -8.14
C ILE A 130 -6.10 -36.82 -8.94
N ARG A 131 -7.23 -36.43 -9.55
CA ARG A 131 -8.02 -37.32 -10.36
C ARG A 131 -7.27 -37.66 -11.65
N ASP A 132 -7.14 -38.95 -11.93
CA ASP A 132 -6.70 -39.44 -13.22
C ASP A 132 -7.92 -39.45 -14.18
N PHE A 133 -7.75 -38.85 -15.34
CA PHE A 133 -8.79 -38.88 -16.40
C PHE A 133 -8.43 -39.93 -17.42
N ASP A 134 -9.43 -40.64 -17.92
CA ASP A 134 -9.35 -41.60 -19.03
C ASP A 134 -9.48 -40.93 -20.40
N PHE A 135 -9.54 -39.60 -20.42
CA PHE A 135 -9.56 -38.74 -21.60
C PHE A 135 -8.60 -37.55 -21.43
N GLU A 136 -8.25 -36.90 -22.52
CA GLU A 136 -7.45 -35.67 -22.49
C GLU A 136 -8.30 -34.49 -22.00
N PRO A 137 -8.04 -33.91 -20.82
CA PRO A 137 -8.82 -32.80 -20.29
C PRO A 137 -8.56 -31.52 -21.07
N LYS A 138 -9.64 -30.87 -21.49
CA LYS A 138 -9.56 -29.56 -22.16
C LYS A 138 -9.37 -28.45 -21.12
N HIS A 139 -8.75 -27.36 -21.55
CA HIS A 139 -8.67 -26.16 -20.73
C HIS A 139 -10.07 -25.59 -20.46
N HIS A 140 -10.24 -24.92 -19.30
CA HIS A 140 -11.52 -24.34 -18.91
C HIS A 140 -12.08 -23.32 -19.91
N TRP A 141 -11.20 -22.55 -20.58
CA TRP A 141 -11.62 -21.61 -21.63
C TRP A 141 -12.18 -22.33 -22.87
N ASP A 142 -11.56 -23.42 -23.31
CA ASP A 142 -12.05 -24.20 -24.45
C ASP A 142 -13.41 -24.84 -24.12
N VAL A 143 -13.58 -25.33 -22.89
CA VAL A 143 -14.87 -25.86 -22.40
C VAL A 143 -15.91 -24.75 -22.40
N GLY A 144 -15.59 -23.57 -21.87
CA GLY A 144 -16.50 -22.44 -21.77
C GLY A 144 -16.94 -21.89 -23.11
N GLU A 145 -16.03 -21.79 -24.09
CA GLU A 145 -16.36 -21.40 -25.46
C GLU A 145 -17.23 -22.45 -26.15
N ASN A 146 -16.88 -23.73 -26.05
CA ASN A 146 -17.67 -24.82 -26.62
C ASN A 146 -19.11 -24.92 -26.06
N LEU A 147 -19.29 -24.56 -24.79
CA LEU A 147 -20.60 -24.48 -24.14
C LEU A 147 -21.34 -23.16 -24.47
N GLY A 148 -20.71 -22.21 -25.12
CA GLY A 148 -21.26 -20.90 -25.43
C GLY A 148 -21.49 -20.02 -24.18
N ILE A 149 -20.78 -20.27 -23.08
CA ILE A 149 -20.92 -19.53 -21.81
C ILE A 149 -19.81 -18.50 -21.62
N LEU A 150 -18.75 -18.53 -22.44
CA LEU A 150 -17.66 -17.55 -22.48
C LEU A 150 -17.48 -17.01 -23.90
N ASP A 151 -17.14 -15.70 -24.03
CA ASP A 151 -16.86 -15.05 -25.31
C ASP A 151 -15.68 -14.08 -25.16
N PHE A 152 -14.52 -14.51 -25.61
CA PHE A 152 -13.30 -13.72 -25.58
C PHE A 152 -13.19 -12.78 -26.79
N ASP A 153 -13.75 -13.17 -27.95
CA ASP A 153 -13.64 -12.37 -29.16
C ASP A 153 -14.45 -11.07 -29.08
N ARG A 154 -15.66 -11.13 -28.52
CA ARG A 154 -16.46 -9.94 -28.27
C ARG A 154 -15.85 -9.08 -27.17
N ALA A 155 -15.32 -9.67 -26.12
CA ALA A 155 -14.63 -8.93 -25.06
C ALA A 155 -13.40 -8.17 -25.59
N ARG A 156 -12.62 -8.79 -26.51
CA ARG A 156 -11.49 -8.14 -27.16
C ARG A 156 -11.86 -6.88 -27.94
N LYS A 157 -13.03 -6.87 -28.60
CA LYS A 157 -13.53 -5.69 -29.31
C LYS A 157 -13.85 -4.51 -28.40
N VAL A 158 -14.27 -4.80 -27.18
CA VAL A 158 -14.76 -3.78 -26.22
C VAL A 158 -13.62 -3.28 -25.33
N SER A 159 -12.80 -4.19 -24.80
CA SER A 159 -11.84 -3.87 -23.74
C SER A 159 -10.40 -4.32 -24.04
N GLY A 160 -10.17 -5.02 -25.17
CA GLY A 160 -8.87 -5.57 -25.51
C GLY A 160 -8.63 -6.97 -24.98
N ALA A 161 -7.37 -7.40 -24.96
CA ALA A 161 -6.98 -8.72 -24.47
C ALA A 161 -7.23 -8.88 -22.96
N ARG A 162 -7.40 -10.11 -22.50
CA ARG A 162 -7.58 -10.51 -21.10
C ARG A 162 -8.94 -10.16 -20.49
N PHE A 163 -9.90 -9.80 -21.30
CA PHE A 163 -11.29 -9.64 -20.89
C PHE A 163 -12.13 -10.79 -21.44
N VAL A 164 -13.23 -11.09 -20.76
CA VAL A 164 -14.18 -12.14 -21.13
C VAL A 164 -15.60 -11.68 -20.89
N TYR A 165 -16.53 -12.09 -21.74
CA TYR A 165 -17.96 -12.03 -21.44
C TYR A 165 -18.42 -13.38 -20.92
N TYR A 166 -19.11 -13.39 -19.79
CA TYR A 166 -19.90 -14.52 -19.31
C TYR A 166 -21.29 -14.42 -19.90
N LEU A 167 -21.80 -15.51 -20.48
CA LEU A 167 -23.07 -15.54 -21.16
C LEU A 167 -24.03 -16.57 -20.52
N GLY A 168 -25.32 -16.24 -20.48
CA GLY A 168 -26.37 -17.17 -20.05
C GLY A 168 -26.07 -17.87 -18.72
N LEU A 169 -25.96 -19.20 -18.77
CA LEU A 169 -25.66 -20.02 -17.58
C LEU A 169 -24.29 -19.72 -16.96
N GLY A 170 -23.30 -19.29 -17.74
CA GLY A 170 -21.98 -18.87 -17.21
C GLY A 170 -22.11 -17.68 -16.28
N ALA A 171 -22.83 -16.64 -16.69
CA ALA A 171 -23.08 -15.46 -15.85
C ALA A 171 -23.92 -15.78 -14.61
N GLN A 172 -24.88 -16.70 -14.74
CA GLN A 172 -25.70 -17.15 -13.61
C GLN A 172 -24.86 -17.93 -12.60
N LEU A 173 -23.96 -18.80 -13.06
CA LEU A 173 -23.07 -19.58 -12.22
C LEU A 173 -22.11 -18.70 -11.46
N GLU A 174 -21.47 -17.74 -12.13
CA GLU A 174 -20.57 -16.78 -11.50
C GLU A 174 -21.27 -16.04 -10.35
N ARG A 175 -22.46 -15.47 -10.63
CA ARG A 175 -23.25 -14.80 -9.61
C ARG A 175 -23.65 -15.72 -8.46
N ALA A 176 -24.01 -16.97 -8.74
CA ALA A 176 -24.37 -17.94 -7.70
C ALA A 176 -23.18 -18.26 -6.79
N VAL A 177 -21.97 -18.39 -7.34
CA VAL A 177 -20.73 -18.63 -6.58
C VAL A 177 -20.42 -17.43 -5.69
N TYR A 178 -20.49 -16.21 -6.21
CA TYR A 178 -20.24 -15.02 -5.40
C TYR A 178 -21.24 -14.86 -4.26
N ASN A 179 -22.53 -15.05 -4.53
CA ASN A 179 -23.54 -14.98 -3.49
C ASN A 179 -23.33 -16.07 -2.43
N PHE A 180 -23.00 -17.29 -2.84
CA PHE A 180 -22.69 -18.37 -1.91
C PHE A 180 -21.51 -18.01 -0.99
N MET A 181 -20.42 -17.44 -1.54
CA MET A 181 -19.27 -17.02 -0.73
C MET A 181 -19.64 -15.92 0.28
N LEU A 182 -20.43 -14.92 -0.13
CA LEU A 182 -20.92 -13.88 0.79
C LEU A 182 -21.80 -14.45 1.90
N ASP A 183 -22.77 -15.32 1.51
CA ASP A 183 -23.69 -15.96 2.46
C ASP A 183 -22.96 -16.80 3.51
N GLU A 184 -21.88 -17.50 3.11
CA GLU A 184 -21.05 -18.27 4.05
C GLU A 184 -20.28 -17.35 5.01
N HIS A 185 -19.66 -16.27 4.51
CA HIS A 185 -18.98 -15.32 5.39
C HIS A 185 -19.94 -14.61 6.37
N MET A 186 -21.16 -14.28 5.94
CA MET A 186 -22.16 -13.73 6.87
C MET A 186 -22.57 -14.73 7.95
N LYS A 187 -22.66 -16.03 7.64
CA LYS A 187 -22.89 -17.09 8.66
C LYS A 187 -21.74 -17.20 9.66
N ASP A 188 -20.51 -16.92 9.21
CA ASP A 188 -19.31 -16.89 10.05
C ASP A 188 -19.19 -15.59 10.87
N GLY A 189 -20.18 -14.69 10.81
CA GLY A 189 -20.25 -13.47 11.61
C GLY A 189 -19.60 -12.24 10.97
N TYR A 190 -19.26 -12.29 9.68
CA TYR A 190 -18.81 -11.10 8.95
C TYR A 190 -19.97 -10.16 8.63
N THR A 191 -19.70 -8.86 8.67
CA THR A 191 -20.61 -7.83 8.17
C THR A 191 -20.31 -7.55 6.72
N GLU A 192 -21.29 -7.69 5.84
CA GLU A 192 -21.16 -7.32 4.43
C GLU A 192 -21.09 -5.81 4.27
N VAL A 193 -20.11 -5.34 3.49
CA VAL A 193 -19.91 -3.92 3.17
C VAL A 193 -19.91 -3.74 1.66
N LEU A 194 -20.61 -2.76 1.14
CA LEU A 194 -20.52 -2.30 -0.24
C LEU A 194 -19.64 -1.03 -0.31
N PRO A 195 -18.33 -1.17 -0.57
CA PRO A 195 -17.41 -0.05 -0.52
C PRO A 195 -17.36 0.71 -1.85
N PRO A 196 -16.81 1.94 -1.88
CA PRO A 196 -16.49 2.63 -3.11
C PRO A 196 -15.42 1.88 -3.92
N TYR A 197 -15.54 1.92 -5.26
CA TYR A 197 -14.61 1.24 -6.18
C TYR A 197 -13.49 2.15 -6.69
N ILE A 198 -13.54 3.44 -6.35
CA ILE A 198 -12.54 4.45 -6.66
C ILE A 198 -12.07 5.03 -5.33
N VAL A 199 -10.75 5.07 -5.14
CA VAL A 199 -10.11 5.48 -3.89
C VAL A 199 -8.97 6.46 -4.15
N ASN A 200 -8.64 7.29 -3.16
CA ASN A 200 -7.51 8.21 -3.21
C ASN A 200 -6.16 7.51 -3.01
N ALA A 201 -5.06 8.18 -3.39
CA ALA A 201 -3.71 7.64 -3.25
C ALA A 201 -3.36 7.26 -1.80
N ALA A 202 -3.83 8.03 -0.80
CA ALA A 202 -3.59 7.72 0.61
C ALA A 202 -4.13 6.33 1.01
N SER A 203 -5.26 5.90 0.44
CA SER A 203 -5.81 4.56 0.65
C SER A 203 -4.95 3.48 -0.01
N MET A 204 -4.39 3.76 -1.18
CA MET A 204 -3.47 2.85 -1.87
C MET A 204 -2.15 2.67 -1.11
N TYR A 205 -1.62 3.72 -0.48
CA TYR A 205 -0.48 3.64 0.43
C TYR A 205 -0.81 2.87 1.71
N GLY A 206 -2.02 3.03 2.25
CA GLY A 206 -2.47 2.37 3.48
C GLY A 206 -2.41 0.86 3.42
N THR A 207 -2.63 0.26 2.25
CA THR A 207 -2.57 -1.20 2.01
C THR A 207 -1.28 -1.65 1.32
N GLY A 208 -0.31 -0.75 1.10
CA GLY A 208 0.96 -1.08 0.45
C GLY A 208 0.87 -1.35 -1.06
N GLN A 209 -0.24 -0.98 -1.70
CA GLN A 209 -0.36 -1.03 -3.17
C GLN A 209 0.56 0.01 -3.81
N PHE A 210 0.64 1.22 -3.23
CA PHE A 210 1.61 2.23 -3.60
C PHE A 210 2.81 2.24 -2.64
N PRO A 211 4.01 2.59 -3.15
CA PRO A 211 4.34 2.96 -4.54
C PRO A 211 4.53 1.77 -5.48
N LYS A 212 4.74 0.56 -4.97
CA LYS A 212 5.27 -0.62 -5.67
C LYS A 212 4.45 -1.03 -6.90
N PHE A 213 3.11 -1.01 -6.81
CA PHE A 213 2.22 -1.48 -7.87
C PHE A 213 1.53 -0.34 -8.62
N LYS A 214 2.07 0.88 -8.56
CA LYS A 214 1.46 2.07 -9.15
C LYS A 214 1.24 1.95 -10.66
N GLU A 215 2.14 1.27 -11.37
CA GLU A 215 2.03 1.03 -12.83
C GLU A 215 0.97 -0.03 -13.18
N GLY A 216 0.60 -0.88 -12.22
CA GLY A 216 -0.36 -1.97 -12.39
C GLY A 216 -1.83 -1.59 -12.13
N VAL A 217 -2.13 -0.33 -11.89
CA VAL A 217 -3.49 0.13 -11.56
C VAL A 217 -4.05 1.10 -12.61
N TYR A 218 -5.38 1.19 -12.68
CA TYR A 218 -6.08 2.18 -13.50
C TYR A 218 -6.26 3.46 -12.69
N GLN A 219 -5.66 4.56 -13.14
CA GLN A 219 -5.80 5.88 -12.52
C GLN A 219 -6.86 6.71 -13.27
N VAL A 220 -7.59 7.53 -12.54
CA VAL A 220 -8.51 8.50 -13.13
C VAL A 220 -7.70 9.70 -13.60
N ASN A 221 -7.83 10.04 -14.88
CA ASN A 221 -7.05 11.10 -15.49
C ASN A 221 -7.38 12.47 -14.86
N GLY A 222 -6.35 13.18 -14.42
CA GLY A 222 -6.47 14.52 -13.84
C GLY A 222 -6.90 14.57 -12.38
N GLU A 223 -7.06 13.43 -11.72
CA GLU A 223 -7.47 13.35 -10.31
C GLU A 223 -6.53 12.44 -9.50
N ASP A 224 -6.45 12.66 -8.18
CA ASP A 224 -5.76 11.76 -7.24
C ASP A 224 -6.66 10.57 -6.87
N MET A 225 -7.17 9.88 -7.90
CA MET A 225 -8.12 8.78 -7.75
C MET A 225 -7.70 7.56 -8.56
N THR A 226 -7.97 6.38 -8.03
CA THR A 226 -7.57 5.09 -8.59
C THR A 226 -8.71 4.08 -8.47
N LEU A 227 -8.96 3.27 -9.51
CA LEU A 227 -9.85 2.13 -9.42
C LEU A 227 -9.21 1.05 -8.53
N ILE A 228 -9.98 0.46 -7.64
CA ILE A 228 -9.48 -0.51 -6.67
C ILE A 228 -8.95 -1.78 -7.36
N PRO A 229 -7.73 -2.24 -7.03
CA PRO A 229 -7.22 -3.54 -7.50
C PRO A 229 -7.71 -4.72 -6.65
N THR A 230 -8.31 -4.45 -5.51
CA THR A 230 -8.85 -5.40 -4.54
C THR A 230 -9.79 -4.71 -3.56
N ALA A 231 -10.80 -5.42 -3.05
CA ALA A 231 -11.67 -4.94 -1.97
C ALA A 231 -10.91 -4.63 -0.67
N GLU A 232 -9.75 -5.23 -0.48
CA GLU A 232 -8.87 -4.97 0.68
C GLU A 232 -8.61 -3.47 0.86
N VAL A 233 -8.38 -2.73 -0.25
CA VAL A 233 -8.04 -1.31 -0.17
C VAL A 233 -9.12 -0.49 0.55
N PRO A 234 -10.38 -0.44 0.11
CA PRO A 234 -11.40 0.33 0.82
C PRO A 234 -11.74 -0.26 2.19
N LEU A 235 -11.74 -1.59 2.37
CA LEU A 235 -12.10 -2.21 3.65
C LEU A 235 -11.06 -1.94 4.73
N THR A 236 -9.77 -2.10 4.43
CA THR A 236 -8.70 -1.83 5.40
C THR A 236 -8.64 -0.35 5.78
N ASN A 237 -8.94 0.54 4.83
CA ASN A 237 -8.95 1.98 5.10
C ASN A 237 -10.27 2.48 5.72
N TYR A 238 -11.28 1.63 5.92
CA TYR A 238 -12.56 2.00 6.50
C TYR A 238 -12.39 2.63 7.89
N TYR A 239 -11.49 2.08 8.69
CA TYR A 239 -11.15 2.61 10.03
C TYR A 239 -9.82 3.40 10.05
N ARG A 240 -9.30 3.83 8.90
CA ARG A 240 -8.02 4.55 8.86
C ARG A 240 -8.09 5.87 9.63
N GLY A 241 -7.27 5.98 10.69
CA GLY A 241 -7.21 7.16 11.55
C GLY A 241 -8.20 7.16 12.72
N ASP A 242 -9.08 6.18 12.78
CA ASP A 242 -10.03 6.04 13.89
C ASP A 242 -9.41 5.31 15.07
N VAL A 243 -9.95 5.54 16.25
CA VAL A 243 -9.69 4.79 17.47
C VAL A 243 -10.91 3.94 17.76
N ILE A 244 -10.81 2.63 17.51
CA ILE A 244 -11.90 1.69 17.71
C ILE A 244 -11.99 1.35 19.20
N PRO A 245 -13.15 1.50 19.86
CA PRO A 245 -13.36 1.06 21.23
C PRO A 245 -13.08 -0.45 21.40
N ALA A 246 -12.49 -0.84 22.53
CA ALA A 246 -12.09 -2.23 22.75
C ALA A 246 -13.28 -3.21 22.72
N GLU A 247 -14.46 -2.73 23.14
CA GLU A 247 -15.72 -3.50 23.14
C GLU A 247 -16.27 -3.78 21.73
N GLU A 248 -15.84 -3.02 20.73
CA GLU A 248 -16.22 -3.23 19.32
C GLU A 248 -15.31 -4.24 18.59
N LEU A 249 -14.24 -4.68 19.24
CA LEU A 249 -13.29 -5.63 18.66
C LEU A 249 -13.67 -7.09 19.03
N PRO A 250 -13.45 -8.05 18.13
CA PRO A 250 -12.90 -7.91 16.78
C PRO A 250 -13.95 -7.42 15.76
N VAL A 251 -13.51 -6.68 14.74
CA VAL A 251 -14.35 -6.27 13.60
C VAL A 251 -14.09 -7.19 12.42
N TYR A 252 -15.14 -7.85 11.94
CA TYR A 252 -15.10 -8.71 10.77
C TYR A 252 -15.94 -8.11 9.65
N VAL A 253 -15.32 -7.83 8.50
CA VAL A 253 -16.01 -7.28 7.33
C VAL A 253 -15.70 -8.11 6.07
N THR A 254 -16.65 -8.20 5.16
CA THR A 254 -16.49 -8.84 3.86
C THR A 254 -17.09 -7.96 2.77
N ALA A 255 -16.60 -8.07 1.55
CA ALA A 255 -17.16 -7.36 0.40
C ALA A 255 -16.97 -8.15 -0.90
N LEU A 256 -17.95 -8.07 -1.77
CA LEU A 256 -17.85 -8.42 -3.18
C LEU A 256 -17.67 -7.15 -3.99
N THR A 257 -16.57 -7.06 -4.74
CA THR A 257 -16.30 -5.91 -5.61
C THR A 257 -15.70 -6.35 -6.94
N PRO A 258 -15.88 -5.56 -8.03
CA PRO A 258 -14.97 -5.65 -9.15
C PRO A 258 -13.56 -5.25 -8.69
N CYS A 259 -12.54 -5.86 -9.31
CA CYS A 259 -11.13 -5.58 -9.06
C CYS A 259 -10.45 -5.22 -10.38
N PHE A 260 -9.79 -4.07 -10.42
CA PHE A 260 -9.23 -3.51 -11.65
C PHE A 260 -7.71 -3.55 -11.60
N ARG A 261 -7.12 -4.50 -12.37
CA ARG A 261 -5.66 -4.63 -12.53
C ARG A 261 -5.29 -4.53 -13.99
N SER A 262 -4.33 -3.68 -14.32
CA SER A 262 -3.88 -3.54 -15.72
C SER A 262 -3.02 -4.71 -16.19
N GLU A 263 -2.54 -5.56 -15.27
CA GLU A 263 -1.63 -6.69 -15.53
C GLU A 263 -0.43 -6.26 -16.38
N ALA A 264 0.08 -5.06 -16.15
CA ALA A 264 1.24 -4.52 -16.83
C ALA A 264 2.45 -5.44 -16.60
N GLY A 265 3.10 -5.87 -17.68
CA GLY A 265 4.27 -6.76 -17.60
C GLY A 265 3.98 -8.26 -17.54
N ALA A 266 2.71 -8.71 -17.44
CA ALA A 266 2.34 -10.13 -17.43
C ALA A 266 2.20 -10.73 -18.86
N ALA A 267 2.84 -10.14 -19.87
CA ALA A 267 2.81 -10.65 -21.22
C ALA A 267 3.39 -12.07 -21.27
N GLY A 268 2.56 -13.05 -21.68
CA GLY A 268 2.94 -14.46 -21.81
C GLY A 268 2.60 -15.36 -20.61
N ARG A 269 2.17 -14.80 -19.46
CA ARG A 269 1.67 -15.59 -18.32
C ARG A 269 0.15 -15.42 -18.23
N ASP A 270 -0.56 -16.51 -17.99
CA ASP A 270 -1.98 -16.58 -17.61
C ASP A 270 -2.93 -15.65 -18.41
N THR A 271 -2.70 -15.53 -19.73
CA THR A 271 -3.47 -14.63 -20.60
C THR A 271 -4.93 -15.02 -20.76
N ARG A 272 -5.31 -16.22 -20.31
CA ARG A 272 -6.67 -16.78 -20.40
C ARG A 272 -7.20 -17.28 -19.07
N GLU A 273 -6.55 -16.98 -17.97
CA GLU A 273 -7.04 -17.29 -16.64
C GLU A 273 -8.31 -16.47 -16.36
N ILE A 274 -9.39 -17.14 -16.01
CA ILE A 274 -10.69 -16.54 -15.70
C ILE A 274 -10.89 -16.60 -14.19
N GLY A 275 -10.91 -15.42 -13.58
CA GLY A 275 -11.26 -15.26 -12.17
C GLY A 275 -10.26 -15.92 -11.20
N ARG A 276 -9.44 -15.11 -10.56
CA ARG A 276 -8.83 -15.50 -9.29
C ARG A 276 -9.86 -15.25 -8.19
N ALA A 277 -10.30 -16.30 -7.54
CA ALA A 277 -10.89 -16.15 -6.23
C ALA A 277 -9.75 -15.78 -5.28
N HIS A 278 -9.66 -14.53 -4.87
CA HIS A 278 -8.83 -14.14 -3.74
C HIS A 278 -9.67 -14.38 -2.48
N VAL A 279 -9.28 -15.40 -1.75
CA VAL A 279 -9.74 -15.63 -0.39
C VAL A 279 -8.86 -14.80 0.54
#